data_ae26f3f93e9b77009e8ffcc4b287e465
#
_entry.id   ae26f3f93e9b77009e8ffcc4b287e465
#
_cell.length_a   1.000
_cell.length_b   1.000
_cell.length_c   1.000
_cell.angle_alpha   90.00
_cell.angle_beta   90.00
_cell.angle_gamma   90.00
#
_symmetry.space_group_name_H-M   'P 1'
#
loop_
_entity.id
_entity.type
_entity.pdbx_description
1 polymer ?
#
loop_
_entity_poly.entity_id
_entity_poly.type
_entity_poly.pdbx_seq_one_letter_code
_entity_poly.pdbx_strand_id
1 'polypeptide(L)'
;EKKKRYRKMMAIPYFGRIDFQEKGQPEVLPLYIGIHSFFNPPTNENLIHDWRAPISSMFYDYELGEAHFDAPSGEVKGNIRLKRQYRIRDGKMEFMLESSLNIQDDILQKELSGNSDDRMKNIVATIQREQNKIIRNDTSNTLIIQGVAGSGKTSIALHRVAYLLYRHKGEITSNDILIISPNKVFADYISNVLPELGEEKIEECGFEELMLKILDNKYKIQTFFDQVAEILDKEEEDFIERIRFKSTTEFIQQMDKYILYLEQNAFRPTDLKAGRIPIPAEYLKERFAAWHRLPMRSRFQPMAEEIARELTFTYHQEPMGKIQIRQLGNELKKMFNNKDLDLYKGFYDWLGKPEMFKQGKNRKLEYADVAPLLYLKLALRSEE
;
A
#
# COMPACT_ATOMS: atom_id res chain seq x y z
N GLU A 1 20.55 -8.36 -13.73
CA GLU A 1 19.27 -7.76 -14.10
C GLU A 1 19.18 -7.49 -15.60
N LYS A 2 20.06 -6.68 -16.21
CA LYS A 2 20.11 -6.40 -17.67
C LYS A 2 20.16 -7.66 -18.52
N LYS A 3 20.97 -8.67 -18.17
CA LYS A 3 21.07 -9.93 -18.93
C LYS A 3 19.76 -10.73 -18.91
N LYS A 4 19.02 -10.76 -17.78
CA LYS A 4 17.72 -11.42 -17.66
C LYS A 4 16.66 -10.71 -18.49
N ARG A 5 16.67 -9.37 -18.49
CA ARG A 5 15.80 -8.53 -19.32
C ARG A 5 16.02 -8.78 -20.82
N TYR A 6 17.27 -8.75 -21.29
CA TYR A 6 17.56 -9.02 -22.71
C TYR A 6 17.17 -10.43 -23.15
N ARG A 7 17.33 -11.45 -22.29
CA ARG A 7 16.86 -12.80 -22.59
C ARG A 7 15.34 -12.86 -22.77
N LYS A 8 14.56 -12.16 -21.94
CA LYS A 8 13.12 -12.04 -22.12
C LYS A 8 12.77 -11.35 -23.44
N MET A 9 13.47 -10.27 -23.77
CA MET A 9 13.26 -9.53 -25.00
C MET A 9 13.61 -10.33 -26.24
N MET A 10 14.59 -11.26 -26.19
CA MET A 10 14.87 -12.16 -27.28
C MET A 10 13.70 -13.11 -27.57
N ALA A 11 12.97 -13.54 -26.55
CA ALA A 11 11.81 -14.41 -26.73
C ALA A 11 10.58 -13.63 -27.22
N ILE A 12 10.31 -12.44 -26.65
CA ILE A 12 9.17 -11.58 -27.00
C ILE A 12 9.67 -10.12 -27.05
N PRO A 13 10.21 -9.67 -28.18
CA PRO A 13 10.78 -8.32 -28.27
C PRO A 13 9.72 -7.21 -28.20
N TYR A 14 8.61 -7.38 -28.91
CA TYR A 14 7.50 -6.44 -28.98
C TYR A 14 6.19 -7.20 -29.24
N PHE A 15 5.07 -6.57 -28.94
CA PHE A 15 3.73 -7.11 -29.20
C PHE A 15 2.86 -6.14 -30.01
N GLY A 16 3.27 -4.88 -30.16
CA GLY A 16 2.53 -3.86 -30.89
C GLY A 16 3.44 -3.03 -31.79
N ARG A 17 2.85 -2.47 -32.86
CA ARG A 17 3.44 -1.43 -33.70
C ARG A 17 2.37 -0.45 -34.12
N ILE A 18 2.70 0.83 -34.05
CA ILE A 18 1.97 1.91 -34.72
C ILE A 18 2.93 2.67 -35.62
N ASP A 19 2.45 3.08 -36.78
CA ASP A 19 3.17 3.99 -37.65
C ASP A 19 2.53 5.38 -37.46
N PHE A 20 3.26 6.26 -36.80
CA PHE A 20 2.80 7.57 -36.38
C PHE A 20 3.43 8.68 -37.19
N GLN A 21 2.62 9.57 -37.72
CA GLN A 21 3.05 10.78 -38.42
C GLN A 21 2.69 11.99 -37.57
N GLU A 22 3.70 12.67 -37.04
CA GLU A 22 3.51 13.90 -36.27
C GLU A 22 2.98 15.02 -37.18
N LYS A 23 2.10 15.85 -36.62
CA LYS A 23 1.49 16.96 -37.35
C LYS A 23 2.54 17.95 -37.79
N GLY A 24 2.59 18.22 -39.13
CA GLY A 24 3.57 19.11 -39.71
C GLY A 24 4.90 18.47 -40.12
N GLN A 25 5.08 17.17 -39.82
CA GLN A 25 6.24 16.40 -40.27
C GLN A 25 5.87 15.47 -41.43
N PRO A 26 6.70 15.35 -42.48
CA PRO A 26 6.44 14.43 -43.59
C PRO A 26 6.75 12.98 -43.24
N GLU A 27 7.59 12.74 -42.25
CA GLU A 27 8.10 11.43 -41.90
C GLU A 27 7.07 10.61 -41.09
N VAL A 28 6.96 9.33 -41.40
CA VAL A 28 6.14 8.37 -40.68
C VAL A 28 7.09 7.49 -39.84
N LEU A 29 6.96 7.56 -38.52
CA LEU A 29 7.82 6.85 -37.58
C LEU A 29 7.18 5.52 -37.17
N PRO A 30 7.83 4.37 -37.43
CA PRO A 30 7.41 3.08 -36.91
C PRO A 30 7.76 2.96 -35.42
N LEU A 31 6.77 2.88 -34.55
CA LEU A 31 6.92 2.75 -33.11
C LEU A 31 6.58 1.32 -32.67
N TYR A 32 7.59 0.54 -32.30
CA TYR A 32 7.39 -0.80 -31.75
C TYR A 32 7.20 -0.72 -30.23
N ILE A 33 6.26 -1.48 -29.70
CA ILE A 33 5.85 -1.45 -28.31
C ILE A 33 6.06 -2.82 -27.69
N GLY A 34 6.82 -2.87 -26.60
CA GLY A 34 7.15 -4.09 -25.87
C GLY A 34 7.02 -3.92 -24.35
N ILE A 35 7.26 -5.00 -23.61
CA ILE A 35 7.29 -4.99 -22.15
C ILE A 35 8.44 -4.13 -21.62
N HIS A 36 9.53 -4.06 -22.38
CA HIS A 36 10.70 -3.27 -22.04
C HIS A 36 11.15 -2.41 -23.24
N SER A 37 11.73 -1.25 -22.94
CA SER A 37 12.39 -0.46 -23.98
C SER A 37 13.71 -1.10 -24.43
N PHE A 38 14.02 -0.95 -25.72
CA PHE A 38 15.32 -1.29 -26.28
C PHE A 38 15.92 -0.09 -27.00
N PHE A 39 17.03 0.39 -26.46
CA PHE A 39 17.79 1.50 -26.99
C PHE A 39 19.01 0.97 -27.73
N ASN A 40 19.27 1.49 -28.94
CA ASN A 40 20.45 1.16 -29.74
C ASN A 40 21.53 2.25 -29.57
N PRO A 41 22.58 2.02 -28.75
CA PRO A 41 23.58 3.05 -28.48
C PRO A 41 24.30 3.59 -29.74
N PRO A 42 24.65 2.77 -30.75
CA PRO A 42 25.32 3.24 -31.96
C PRO A 42 24.50 4.26 -32.76
N THR A 43 23.17 4.09 -32.85
CA THR A 43 22.29 4.99 -33.62
C THR A 43 21.61 6.05 -32.75
N ASN A 44 21.73 5.94 -31.43
CA ASN A 44 21.02 6.76 -30.45
C ASN A 44 19.50 6.71 -30.60
N GLU A 45 18.97 5.58 -31.08
CA GLU A 45 17.55 5.39 -31.36
C GLU A 45 16.91 4.43 -30.36
N ASN A 46 15.66 4.71 -30.02
CA ASN A 46 14.83 3.82 -29.22
C ASN A 46 14.04 2.91 -30.17
N LEU A 47 14.55 1.69 -30.39
CA LEU A 47 13.96 0.74 -31.33
C LEU A 47 12.67 0.09 -30.81
N ILE A 48 12.53 -0.06 -29.48
CA ILE A 48 11.33 -0.59 -28.85
C ILE A 48 10.97 0.31 -27.67
N HIS A 49 9.75 0.80 -27.64
CA HIS A 49 9.21 1.60 -26.54
C HIS A 49 8.58 0.70 -25.49
N ASP A 50 8.84 1.03 -24.24
CA ASP A 50 8.15 0.40 -23.12
C ASP A 50 6.63 0.72 -23.17
N TRP A 51 5.79 -0.27 -22.93
CA TRP A 51 4.33 -0.10 -22.98
C TRP A 51 3.80 0.97 -22.03
N ARG A 52 4.54 1.26 -20.96
CA ARG A 52 4.21 2.27 -19.94
C ARG A 52 4.58 3.69 -20.39
N ALA A 53 5.46 3.83 -21.36
CA ALA A 53 5.88 5.14 -21.85
C ALA A 53 4.69 5.96 -22.40
N PRO A 54 4.71 7.29 -22.26
CA PRO A 54 3.63 8.15 -22.77
C PRO A 54 3.29 7.90 -24.23
N ILE A 55 4.30 7.80 -25.11
CA ILE A 55 4.11 7.55 -26.53
C ILE A 55 3.38 6.24 -26.82
N SER A 56 3.57 5.23 -25.97
CA SER A 56 2.93 3.91 -26.11
C SER A 56 1.44 3.93 -25.75
N SER A 57 0.94 4.98 -25.08
CA SER A 57 -0.49 5.12 -24.79
C SER A 57 -1.32 5.16 -26.05
N MET A 58 -0.77 5.71 -27.12
CA MET A 58 -1.46 5.79 -28.41
C MET A 58 -1.90 4.42 -28.95
N PHE A 59 -1.15 3.36 -28.68
CA PHE A 59 -1.51 2.00 -29.09
C PHE A 59 -2.82 1.52 -28.42
N TYR A 60 -3.10 1.95 -27.21
CA TYR A 60 -4.27 1.55 -26.44
C TYR A 60 -5.46 2.51 -26.61
N ASP A 61 -5.18 3.80 -26.75
CA ASP A 61 -6.19 4.84 -26.68
C ASP A 61 -6.80 5.19 -28.03
N TYR A 62 -6.09 4.89 -29.12
CA TYR A 62 -6.49 5.29 -30.48
C TYR A 62 -6.50 4.12 -31.46
N GLU A 63 -7.38 4.25 -32.46
CA GLU A 63 -7.35 3.45 -33.67
C GLU A 63 -6.61 4.22 -34.79
N LEU A 64 -6.85 3.87 -36.07
CA LEU A 64 -6.28 4.64 -37.20
C LEU A 64 -6.85 6.06 -37.22
N GLY A 65 -6.05 7.06 -37.59
CA GLY A 65 -6.43 8.44 -37.67
C GLY A 65 -5.79 9.33 -36.62
N GLU A 66 -6.47 10.40 -36.23
CA GLU A 66 -5.94 11.40 -35.30
C GLU A 66 -5.63 10.81 -33.93
N ALA A 67 -4.45 11.12 -33.41
CA ALA A 67 -3.98 10.68 -32.12
C ALA A 67 -3.04 11.71 -31.49
N HIS A 68 -2.90 11.66 -30.16
CA HIS A 68 -1.96 12.49 -29.42
C HIS A 68 -1.44 11.75 -28.18
N PHE A 69 -0.35 12.25 -27.63
CA PHE A 69 0.19 11.80 -26.34
C PHE A 69 0.89 12.95 -25.63
N ASP A 70 0.99 12.86 -24.30
CA ASP A 70 1.65 13.85 -23.46
C ASP A 70 3.14 13.51 -23.33
N ALA A 71 4.00 14.22 -24.07
CA ALA A 71 5.44 14.14 -23.90
C ALA A 71 5.90 15.10 -22.78
N PRO A 72 7.10 14.90 -22.21
CA PRO A 72 7.68 15.86 -21.25
C PRO A 72 7.79 17.29 -21.79
N SER A 73 7.88 17.44 -23.12
CA SER A 73 7.93 18.74 -23.83
C SER A 73 6.56 19.34 -24.14
N GLY A 74 5.47 18.65 -23.81
CA GLY A 74 4.10 19.05 -24.10
C GLY A 74 3.34 18.05 -24.95
N GLU A 75 2.11 18.38 -25.32
CA GLU A 75 1.23 17.50 -26.12
C GLU A 75 1.74 17.39 -27.56
N VAL A 76 1.93 16.16 -28.03
CA VAL A 76 2.32 15.83 -29.41
C VAL A 76 1.12 15.27 -30.15
N LYS A 77 0.73 15.88 -31.26
CA LYS A 77 -0.42 15.51 -32.11
C LYS A 77 0.03 14.96 -33.44
N GLY A 78 -0.73 14.03 -34.02
CA GLY A 78 -0.46 13.46 -35.31
C GLY A 78 -1.51 12.48 -35.77
N ASN A 79 -1.13 11.59 -36.68
CA ASN A 79 -2.00 10.57 -37.22
C ASN A 79 -1.34 9.18 -37.13
N ILE A 80 -2.08 8.19 -36.69
CA ILE A 80 -1.73 6.77 -36.78
C ILE A 80 -2.12 6.30 -38.18
N ARG A 81 -1.12 5.90 -38.98
CA ARG A 81 -1.28 5.41 -40.35
C ARG A 81 -1.43 3.90 -40.42
N LEU A 82 -0.86 3.20 -39.43
CA LEU A 82 -0.90 1.74 -39.33
C LEU A 82 -0.87 1.34 -37.87
N LYS A 83 -1.64 0.30 -37.53
CA LYS A 83 -1.62 -0.32 -36.20
C LYS A 83 -1.58 -1.82 -36.38
N ARG A 84 -0.61 -2.47 -35.76
CA ARG A 84 -0.43 -3.92 -35.82
C ARG A 84 -0.21 -4.49 -34.45
N GLN A 85 -0.77 -5.67 -34.22
CA GLN A 85 -0.52 -6.50 -33.05
C GLN A 85 0.18 -7.77 -33.44
N TYR A 86 1.16 -8.20 -32.65
CA TYR A 86 1.98 -9.37 -32.92
C TYR A 86 1.88 -10.36 -31.76
N ARG A 87 1.89 -11.64 -32.09
CA ARG A 87 2.18 -12.70 -31.13
C ARG A 87 3.50 -13.34 -31.54
N ILE A 88 4.49 -13.16 -30.68
CA ILE A 88 5.83 -13.67 -30.85
C ILE A 88 6.13 -14.60 -29.67
N ARG A 89 6.58 -15.82 -29.95
CA ARG A 89 6.98 -16.80 -28.94
C ARG A 89 8.33 -17.36 -29.31
N ASP A 90 9.27 -17.38 -28.36
CA ASP A 90 10.64 -17.86 -28.55
C ASP A 90 11.34 -17.28 -29.79
N GLY A 91 11.14 -15.97 -30.02
CA GLY A 91 11.69 -15.24 -31.16
C GLY A 91 11.03 -15.54 -32.49
N LYS A 92 9.98 -16.35 -32.54
CA LYS A 92 9.22 -16.68 -33.77
C LYS A 92 7.86 -16.00 -33.76
N MET A 93 7.52 -15.37 -34.86
CA MET A 93 6.19 -14.77 -35.04
C MET A 93 5.17 -15.87 -35.31
N GLU A 94 4.19 -16.03 -34.40
CA GLU A 94 3.08 -16.98 -34.57
C GLU A 94 1.99 -16.40 -35.44
N PHE A 95 1.61 -15.12 -35.18
CA PHE A 95 0.67 -14.38 -36.04
C PHE A 95 0.87 -12.86 -35.91
N MET A 96 0.35 -12.15 -36.88
CA MET A 96 0.24 -10.71 -36.91
C MET A 96 -1.18 -10.32 -37.32
N LEU A 97 -1.74 -9.33 -36.66
CA LEU A 97 -3.04 -8.75 -36.99
C LEU A 97 -2.87 -7.26 -37.27
N GLU A 98 -3.43 -6.81 -38.39
CA GLU A 98 -3.50 -5.41 -38.75
C GLU A 98 -4.89 -4.87 -38.37
N SER A 99 -4.94 -3.80 -37.59
CA SER A 99 -6.20 -3.26 -37.09
C SER A 99 -7.03 -2.65 -38.22
N SER A 100 -8.11 -3.31 -38.56
CA SER A 100 -9.29 -2.71 -39.16
C SER A 100 -10.44 -2.89 -38.17
N LEU A 101 -11.28 -1.91 -38.06
CA LEU A 101 -12.31 -1.58 -37.05
C LEU A 101 -12.98 -2.66 -36.15
N ASN A 102 -12.71 -3.98 -36.28
CA ASN A 102 -13.42 -5.04 -35.56
C ASN A 102 -12.55 -6.19 -34.99
N ILE A 103 -11.23 -6.04 -34.89
CA ILE A 103 -10.33 -7.20 -34.62
C ILE A 103 -9.97 -7.37 -33.14
N GLN A 104 -10.23 -6.40 -32.27
CA GLN A 104 -9.89 -6.50 -30.83
C GLN A 104 -10.63 -7.64 -30.11
N ASP A 105 -11.89 -7.90 -30.49
CA ASP A 105 -12.69 -8.96 -29.87
C ASP A 105 -12.22 -10.36 -30.25
N ASP A 106 -11.76 -10.57 -31.50
CA ASP A 106 -11.25 -11.86 -31.97
C ASP A 106 -9.92 -12.25 -31.33
N ILE A 107 -9.06 -11.26 -31.07
CA ILE A 107 -7.78 -11.49 -30.38
C ILE A 107 -8.03 -11.81 -28.92
N LEU A 108 -8.87 -11.02 -28.26
CA LEU A 108 -9.25 -11.24 -26.87
C LEU A 108 -9.90 -12.63 -26.71
N GLN A 109 -10.73 -13.04 -27.63
CA GLN A 109 -11.40 -14.34 -27.62
C GLN A 109 -10.41 -15.51 -27.83
N LYS A 110 -9.40 -15.35 -28.71
CA LYS A 110 -8.33 -16.33 -28.89
C LYS A 110 -7.41 -16.42 -27.68
N GLU A 111 -7.05 -15.29 -27.07
CA GLU A 111 -6.22 -15.24 -25.85
C GLU A 111 -6.97 -15.83 -24.65
N LEU A 112 -8.25 -15.59 -24.52
CA LEU A 112 -9.10 -16.16 -23.45
C LEU A 112 -9.31 -17.67 -23.61
N SER A 113 -9.13 -18.24 -24.79
CA SER A 113 -9.23 -19.69 -25.04
C SER A 113 -7.96 -20.49 -24.78
N GLY A 114 -6.81 -19.82 -24.54
CA GLY A 114 -5.53 -20.45 -24.23
C GLY A 114 -5.40 -20.98 -22.79
N ASN A 115 -4.28 -21.69 -22.48
CA ASN A 115 -3.97 -22.15 -21.12
C ASN A 115 -3.73 -20.98 -20.15
N SER A 116 -4.05 -21.17 -18.86
CA SER A 116 -4.00 -20.12 -17.84
C SER A 116 -2.64 -19.40 -17.70
N ASP A 117 -1.53 -20.11 -17.88
CA ASP A 117 -0.18 -19.54 -17.80
C ASP A 117 0.16 -18.62 -18.99
N ASP A 118 -0.40 -18.90 -20.16
CA ASP A 118 -0.21 -18.08 -21.35
C ASP A 118 -1.12 -16.83 -21.35
N ARG A 119 -2.25 -16.88 -20.64
CA ARG A 119 -3.23 -15.78 -20.57
C ARG A 119 -2.64 -14.51 -19.98
N MET A 120 -1.82 -14.64 -18.94
CA MET A 120 -1.26 -13.46 -18.25
C MET A 120 -0.11 -12.80 -19.02
N LYS A 121 0.66 -13.58 -19.78
CA LYS A 121 1.80 -13.05 -20.56
C LYS A 121 1.39 -12.09 -21.68
N ASN A 122 0.15 -12.20 -22.13
CA ASN A 122 -0.36 -11.44 -23.27
C ASN A 122 -1.36 -10.34 -22.88
N ILE A 123 -1.67 -10.18 -21.57
CA ILE A 123 -2.64 -9.17 -21.13
C ILE A 123 -2.21 -7.76 -21.52
N VAL A 124 -0.91 -7.45 -21.50
CA VAL A 124 -0.40 -6.13 -21.90
C VAL A 124 -0.79 -5.79 -23.33
N ALA A 125 -0.82 -6.79 -24.24
CA ALA A 125 -1.21 -6.61 -25.64
C ALA A 125 -2.72 -6.43 -25.85
N THR A 126 -3.55 -6.83 -24.86
CA THR A 126 -5.02 -6.82 -24.94
C THR A 126 -5.69 -5.85 -23.98
N ILE A 127 -4.92 -4.93 -23.38
CA ILE A 127 -5.47 -3.86 -22.53
C ILE A 127 -6.41 -2.99 -23.39
N GLN A 128 -7.66 -2.92 -22.97
CA GLN A 128 -8.65 -2.06 -23.61
C GLN A 128 -8.45 -0.60 -23.23
N ARG A 129 -8.97 0.30 -24.05
CA ARG A 129 -8.89 1.76 -23.85
C ARG A 129 -9.33 2.19 -22.44
N GLU A 130 -10.47 1.66 -21.98
CA GLU A 130 -11.00 2.00 -20.66
C GLU A 130 -10.10 1.52 -19.52
N GLN A 131 -9.50 0.33 -19.68
CA GLN A 131 -8.54 -0.22 -18.73
C GLN A 131 -7.25 0.61 -18.72
N ASN A 132 -6.75 1.04 -19.89
CA ASN A 132 -5.56 1.88 -20.00
C ASN A 132 -5.72 3.21 -19.25
N LYS A 133 -6.88 3.85 -19.32
CA LYS A 133 -7.19 5.06 -18.55
C LYS A 133 -7.10 4.83 -17.04
N ILE A 134 -7.58 3.68 -16.54
CA ILE A 134 -7.50 3.31 -15.12
C ILE A 134 -6.04 3.07 -14.71
N ILE A 135 -5.30 2.33 -15.53
CA ILE A 135 -3.89 2.01 -15.28
C ILE A 135 -3.05 3.27 -15.19
N ARG A 136 -3.26 4.24 -16.08
CA ARG A 136 -2.48 5.48 -16.16
C ARG A 136 -2.98 6.65 -15.31
N ASN A 137 -4.04 6.45 -14.54
CA ASN A 137 -4.52 7.47 -13.62
C ASN A 137 -3.52 7.66 -12.47
N ASP A 138 -2.78 8.75 -12.44
CA ASP A 138 -1.79 9.11 -11.40
C ASP A 138 -2.26 10.29 -10.51
N THR A 139 -3.46 10.82 -10.75
CA THR A 139 -3.99 11.98 -10.03
C THR A 139 -4.90 11.63 -8.85
N SER A 140 -5.47 10.42 -8.83
CA SER A 140 -6.42 10.02 -7.80
C SER A 140 -5.69 9.43 -6.58
N ASN A 141 -5.88 10.00 -5.40
CA ASN A 141 -5.38 9.46 -4.13
C ASN A 141 -6.04 8.13 -3.77
N THR A 142 -7.30 7.94 -4.17
CA THR A 142 -8.05 6.69 -3.95
C THR A 142 -8.73 6.29 -5.24
N LEU A 143 -8.55 5.04 -5.66
CA LEU A 143 -9.15 4.48 -6.85
C LEU A 143 -9.89 3.19 -6.50
N ILE A 144 -11.20 3.15 -6.80
CA ILE A 144 -12.04 1.96 -6.62
C ILE A 144 -12.30 1.36 -7.99
N ILE A 145 -11.87 0.11 -8.20
CA ILE A 145 -12.09 -0.64 -9.45
C ILE A 145 -13.26 -1.60 -9.24
N GLN A 146 -14.38 -1.33 -9.89
CA GLN A 146 -15.59 -2.14 -9.84
C GLN A 146 -15.82 -2.88 -11.16
N GLY A 147 -16.39 -4.07 -11.09
CA GLY A 147 -16.73 -4.89 -12.26
C GLY A 147 -17.14 -6.31 -11.86
N VAL A 148 -17.71 -7.05 -12.79
CA VAL A 148 -18.12 -8.44 -12.60
C VAL A 148 -16.92 -9.39 -12.35
N ALA A 149 -17.19 -10.58 -11.85
CA ALA A 149 -16.15 -11.60 -11.72
C ALA A 149 -15.52 -11.90 -13.11
N GLY A 150 -14.18 -12.01 -13.15
CA GLY A 150 -13.46 -12.24 -14.41
C GLY A 150 -13.21 -11.01 -15.30
N SER A 151 -13.69 -9.80 -14.93
CA SER A 151 -13.47 -8.56 -15.72
C SER A 151 -12.02 -8.02 -15.70
N GLY A 152 -11.08 -8.73 -15.10
CA GLY A 152 -9.67 -8.32 -15.06
C GLY A 152 -9.30 -7.28 -14.00
N LYS A 153 -10.14 -7.00 -13.00
CA LYS A 153 -9.89 -5.98 -11.95
C LYS A 153 -8.50 -6.10 -11.31
N THR A 154 -8.14 -7.31 -10.91
CA THR A 154 -6.82 -7.59 -10.31
C THR A 154 -5.70 -7.35 -11.29
N SER A 155 -5.87 -7.79 -12.54
CA SER A 155 -4.89 -7.56 -13.59
C SER A 155 -4.67 -6.05 -13.82
N ILE A 156 -5.74 -5.27 -13.91
CA ILE A 156 -5.66 -3.81 -14.03
C ILE A 156 -4.92 -3.19 -12.84
N ALA A 157 -5.22 -3.63 -11.61
CA ALA A 157 -4.53 -3.14 -10.42
C ALA A 157 -3.03 -3.42 -10.46
N LEU A 158 -2.60 -4.62 -10.88
CA LEU A 158 -1.19 -5.00 -11.00
C LEU A 158 -0.47 -4.24 -12.13
N HIS A 159 -1.13 -4.04 -13.27
CA HIS A 159 -0.58 -3.21 -14.36
C HIS A 159 -0.46 -1.75 -13.94
N ARG A 160 -1.42 -1.24 -13.12
CA ARG A 160 -1.31 0.08 -12.53
C ARG A 160 -0.10 0.19 -11.60
N VAL A 161 0.13 -0.80 -10.75
CA VAL A 161 1.32 -0.84 -9.89
C VAL A 161 2.60 -0.80 -10.73
N ALA A 162 2.70 -1.61 -11.79
CA ALA A 162 3.83 -1.59 -12.70
C ALA A 162 3.99 -0.22 -13.41
N TYR A 163 2.88 0.41 -13.79
CA TYR A 163 2.89 1.75 -14.37
C TYR A 163 3.39 2.81 -13.38
N LEU A 164 2.91 2.81 -12.13
CA LEU A 164 3.32 3.76 -11.10
C LEU A 164 4.80 3.64 -10.76
N LEU A 165 5.34 2.42 -10.64
CA LEU A 165 6.78 2.18 -10.45
C LEU A 165 7.61 2.72 -11.63
N TYR A 166 7.10 2.61 -12.85
CA TYR A 166 7.74 3.18 -14.03
C TYR A 166 7.66 4.71 -14.04
N ARG A 167 6.49 5.27 -13.75
CA ARG A 167 6.20 6.71 -13.79
C ARG A 167 6.98 7.49 -12.74
N HIS A 168 7.06 6.95 -11.53
CA HIS A 168 7.77 7.54 -10.39
C HIS A 168 9.13 6.88 -10.13
N LYS A 169 9.80 6.48 -11.19
CA LYS A 169 11.11 5.84 -11.10
C LYS A 169 12.12 6.76 -10.43
N GLY A 170 12.71 6.29 -9.33
CA GLY A 170 13.66 7.04 -8.50
C GLY A 170 13.00 7.76 -7.31
N GLU A 171 11.66 7.82 -7.26
CA GLU A 171 10.88 8.35 -6.14
C GLU A 171 10.29 7.22 -5.29
N ILE A 172 9.72 6.21 -5.95
CA ILE A 172 9.16 5.01 -5.30
C ILE A 172 9.82 3.73 -5.81
N THR A 173 9.84 2.73 -4.96
CA THR A 173 10.39 1.39 -5.21
C THR A 173 9.35 0.31 -4.86
N SER A 174 9.65 -0.95 -5.15
CA SER A 174 8.83 -2.10 -4.73
C SER A 174 8.60 -2.17 -3.22
N ASN A 175 9.51 -1.62 -2.40
CA ASN A 175 9.39 -1.60 -0.94
C ASN A 175 8.39 -0.56 -0.41
N ASP A 176 8.02 0.42 -1.25
CA ASP A 176 7.05 1.46 -0.91
C ASP A 176 5.61 1.04 -1.25
N ILE A 177 5.43 -0.18 -1.74
CA ILE A 177 4.14 -0.73 -2.15
C ILE A 177 3.81 -1.97 -1.32
N LEU A 178 2.61 -2.00 -0.78
CA LEU A 178 2.06 -3.15 -0.06
C LEU A 178 0.79 -3.64 -0.76
N ILE A 179 0.72 -4.95 -1.01
CA ILE A 179 -0.48 -5.60 -1.53
C ILE A 179 -1.12 -6.40 -0.40
N ILE A 180 -2.36 -6.04 -0.04
CA ILE A 180 -3.15 -6.80 0.92
C ILE A 180 -4.09 -7.71 0.17
N SER A 181 -3.90 -9.02 0.30
CA SER A 181 -4.70 -10.02 -0.39
C SER A 181 -5.67 -10.75 0.55
N PRO A 182 -6.80 -11.26 0.03
CA PRO A 182 -7.78 -11.96 0.86
C PRO A 182 -7.31 -13.36 1.32
N ASN A 183 -6.38 -13.99 0.60
CA ASN A 183 -5.86 -15.31 0.93
C ASN A 183 -4.50 -15.59 0.25
N LYS A 184 -3.77 -16.60 0.76
CA LYS A 184 -2.44 -16.97 0.28
C LYS A 184 -2.40 -17.46 -1.18
N VAL A 185 -3.45 -18.13 -1.66
CA VAL A 185 -3.50 -18.62 -3.05
C VAL A 185 -3.53 -17.45 -4.02
N PHE A 186 -4.26 -16.40 -3.66
CA PHE A 186 -4.30 -15.16 -4.41
C PHE A 186 -2.97 -14.40 -4.34
N ALA A 187 -2.30 -14.48 -3.20
CA ALA A 187 -0.97 -13.94 -2.94
C ALA A 187 0.07 -14.54 -3.89
N ASP A 188 0.15 -15.86 -3.95
CA ASP A 188 1.09 -16.57 -4.83
C ASP A 188 0.86 -16.23 -6.32
N TYR A 189 -0.40 -16.07 -6.72
CA TYR A 189 -0.75 -15.65 -8.07
C TYR A 189 -0.20 -14.24 -8.40
N ILE A 190 -0.44 -13.26 -7.53
CA ILE A 190 0.02 -11.89 -7.70
C ILE A 190 1.55 -11.81 -7.75
N SER A 191 2.23 -12.54 -6.87
CA SER A 191 3.69 -12.51 -6.76
C SER A 191 4.42 -12.93 -8.04
N ASN A 192 3.75 -13.65 -8.93
CA ASN A 192 4.31 -14.08 -10.21
C ASN A 192 4.05 -13.10 -11.35
N VAL A 193 2.99 -12.28 -11.27
CA VAL A 193 2.58 -11.38 -12.36
C VAL A 193 3.52 -10.18 -12.50
N LEU A 194 3.89 -9.52 -11.41
CA LEU A 194 4.73 -8.32 -11.46
C LEU A 194 6.11 -8.58 -12.08
N PRO A 195 6.81 -9.68 -11.78
CA PRO A 195 8.04 -10.02 -12.47
C PRO A 195 7.86 -10.26 -13.98
N GLU A 196 6.69 -10.70 -14.44
CA GLU A 196 6.37 -10.82 -15.87
C GLU A 196 6.24 -9.45 -16.54
N LEU A 197 5.68 -8.46 -15.81
CA LEU A 197 5.58 -7.08 -16.24
C LEU A 197 6.91 -6.30 -16.17
N GLY A 198 7.98 -6.97 -15.72
CA GLY A 198 9.32 -6.38 -15.67
C GLY A 198 9.66 -5.70 -14.35
N GLU A 199 8.84 -5.84 -13.34
CA GLU A 199 9.02 -5.24 -12.02
C GLU A 199 9.62 -6.23 -11.02
N GLU A 200 10.14 -5.70 -9.90
CA GLU A 200 10.61 -6.50 -8.77
C GLU A 200 9.41 -7.06 -7.99
N LYS A 201 9.70 -8.07 -7.17
CA LYS A 201 8.71 -8.64 -6.29
C LYS A 201 8.30 -7.61 -5.24
N ILE A 202 7.00 -7.43 -5.04
CA ILE A 202 6.40 -6.53 -4.05
C ILE A 202 6.00 -7.33 -2.82
N GLU A 203 6.06 -6.70 -1.65
CA GLU A 203 5.60 -7.30 -0.40
C GLU A 203 4.08 -7.49 -0.45
N GLU A 204 3.67 -8.69 -0.12
CA GLU A 204 2.28 -9.10 -0.08
C GLU A 204 1.99 -9.83 1.21
N CYS A 205 0.85 -9.52 1.81
CA CYS A 205 0.40 -10.20 3.02
C CYS A 205 -1.12 -10.26 3.09
N GLY A 206 -1.62 -11.21 3.88
CA GLY A 206 -3.02 -11.22 4.30
C GLY A 206 -3.29 -10.13 5.35
N PHE A 207 -4.55 -9.69 5.43
CA PHE A 207 -4.94 -8.66 6.40
C PHE A 207 -4.67 -9.10 7.85
N GLU A 208 -4.95 -10.35 8.18
CA GLU A 208 -4.65 -10.92 9.51
C GLU A 208 -3.15 -10.91 9.82
N GLU A 209 -2.33 -11.30 8.84
CA GLU A 209 -0.87 -11.31 8.97
C GLU A 209 -0.32 -9.90 9.20
N LEU A 210 -0.82 -8.92 8.46
CA LEU A 210 -0.48 -7.51 8.63
C LEU A 210 -0.84 -7.02 10.04
N MET A 211 -2.07 -7.30 10.50
CA MET A 211 -2.50 -6.93 11.85
C MET A 211 -1.61 -7.54 12.93
N LEU A 212 -1.31 -8.84 12.82
CA LEU A 212 -0.44 -9.53 13.77
C LEU A 212 0.99 -8.95 13.78
N LYS A 213 1.54 -8.66 12.60
CA LYS A 213 2.86 -8.02 12.45
C LYS A 213 2.90 -6.66 13.15
N ILE A 214 1.88 -5.82 12.96
CA ILE A 214 1.78 -4.52 13.63
C ILE A 214 1.58 -4.67 15.15
N LEU A 215 0.91 -5.73 15.60
CA LEU A 215 0.76 -6.07 17.02
C LEU A 215 2.00 -6.80 17.60
N ASP A 216 3.13 -6.80 16.89
CA ASP A 216 4.41 -7.43 17.27
C ASP A 216 4.29 -8.94 17.57
N ASN A 217 3.29 -9.62 17.02
CA ASN A 217 2.98 -11.04 17.28
C ASN A 217 2.86 -11.39 18.78
N LYS A 218 2.51 -10.41 19.63
CA LYS A 218 2.49 -10.58 21.09
C LYS A 218 1.27 -11.34 21.61
N TYR A 219 0.22 -11.45 20.81
CA TYR A 219 -1.07 -11.96 21.24
C TYR A 219 -1.43 -13.26 20.54
N LYS A 220 -2.03 -14.18 21.28
CA LYS A 220 -2.74 -15.33 20.70
C LYS A 220 -4.12 -14.86 20.30
N ILE A 221 -4.48 -15.03 19.04
CA ILE A 221 -5.70 -14.50 18.46
C ILE A 221 -6.49 -15.63 17.80
N GLN A 222 -7.81 -15.59 17.96
CA GLN A 222 -8.74 -16.41 17.21
C GLN A 222 -8.66 -16.05 15.72
N THR A 223 -8.63 -17.04 14.83
CA THR A 223 -8.72 -16.78 13.39
C THR A 223 -10.16 -16.44 13.00
N PHE A 224 -10.34 -15.83 11.84
CA PHE A 224 -11.68 -15.61 11.29
C PHE A 224 -12.49 -16.92 11.18
N PHE A 225 -11.85 -17.99 10.73
CA PHE A 225 -12.50 -19.30 10.62
C PHE A 225 -12.88 -19.88 11.98
N ASP A 226 -12.03 -19.72 13.00
CA ASP A 226 -12.38 -20.12 14.38
C ASP A 226 -13.62 -19.38 14.88
N GLN A 227 -13.71 -18.05 14.61
CA GLN A 227 -14.87 -17.25 14.99
C GLN A 227 -16.15 -17.72 14.29
N VAL A 228 -16.07 -17.96 12.97
CA VAL A 228 -17.22 -18.47 12.20
C VAL A 228 -17.66 -19.85 12.70
N ALA A 229 -16.71 -20.76 12.93
CA ALA A 229 -17.03 -22.08 13.46
C ALA A 229 -17.70 -22.00 14.85
N GLU A 230 -17.21 -21.12 15.74
CA GLU A 230 -17.78 -20.93 17.06
C GLU A 230 -19.19 -20.37 17.03
N ILE A 231 -19.49 -19.43 16.09
CA ILE A 231 -20.85 -18.91 15.87
C ILE A 231 -21.79 -20.03 15.43
N LEU A 232 -21.34 -20.91 14.50
CA LEU A 232 -22.18 -21.99 13.96
C LEU A 232 -22.38 -23.16 14.91
N ASP A 233 -21.35 -23.49 15.71
CA ASP A 233 -21.37 -24.68 16.57
C ASP A 233 -22.05 -24.43 17.93
N LYS A 234 -21.90 -23.23 18.50
CA LYS A 234 -22.31 -22.97 19.89
C LYS A 234 -23.51 -22.06 20.04
N GLU A 235 -23.79 -21.21 19.07
CA GLU A 235 -24.88 -20.21 19.11
C GLU A 235 -24.94 -19.43 20.44
N GLU A 236 -23.77 -19.17 21.09
CA GLU A 236 -23.70 -18.41 22.34
C GLU A 236 -24.09 -16.94 22.07
N GLU A 237 -25.25 -16.52 22.55
CA GLU A 237 -25.78 -15.16 22.36
C GLU A 237 -24.78 -14.08 22.78
N ASP A 238 -24.16 -14.24 23.95
CA ASP A 238 -23.15 -13.29 24.47
C ASP A 238 -21.95 -13.13 23.54
N PHE A 239 -21.51 -14.21 22.87
CA PHE A 239 -20.41 -14.17 21.90
C PHE A 239 -20.82 -13.41 20.65
N ILE A 240 -22.01 -13.67 20.14
CA ILE A 240 -22.57 -13.00 18.95
C ILE A 240 -22.79 -11.52 19.26
N GLU A 241 -23.27 -11.18 20.46
CA GLU A 241 -23.48 -9.81 20.89
C GLU A 241 -22.17 -9.03 20.95
N ARG A 242 -21.10 -9.62 21.51
CA ARG A 242 -19.77 -8.99 21.51
C ARG A 242 -19.24 -8.71 20.09
N ILE A 243 -19.38 -9.64 19.16
CA ILE A 243 -18.98 -9.44 17.77
C ILE A 243 -19.81 -8.32 17.13
N ARG A 244 -21.13 -8.37 17.31
CA ARG A 244 -22.05 -7.36 16.76
C ARG A 244 -21.73 -5.98 17.30
N PHE A 245 -21.52 -5.84 18.58
CA PHE A 245 -21.16 -4.59 19.23
C PHE A 245 -19.86 -4.00 18.69
N LYS A 246 -18.80 -4.81 18.60
CA LYS A 246 -17.47 -4.41 18.08
C LYS A 246 -17.47 -4.08 16.57
N SER A 247 -18.51 -4.49 15.84
CA SER A 247 -18.65 -4.26 14.39
C SER A 247 -19.46 -3.01 14.05
N THR A 248 -19.83 -2.18 15.02
CA THR A 248 -20.64 -0.99 14.81
C THR A 248 -19.82 0.28 14.63
N THR A 249 -20.34 1.25 13.88
CA THR A 249 -19.75 2.60 13.79
C THR A 249 -19.74 3.29 15.16
N GLU A 250 -20.77 3.04 15.98
CA GLU A 250 -20.84 3.58 17.34
C GLU A 250 -19.66 3.12 18.20
N PHE A 251 -19.25 1.86 18.06
CA PHE A 251 -18.07 1.34 18.77
C PHE A 251 -16.83 2.17 18.47
N ILE A 252 -16.57 2.49 17.19
CA ILE A 252 -15.42 3.30 16.77
C ILE A 252 -15.53 4.71 17.37
N GLN A 253 -16.71 5.33 17.32
CA GLN A 253 -16.94 6.65 17.92
C GLN A 253 -16.68 6.67 19.43
N GLN A 254 -17.05 5.60 20.14
CA GLN A 254 -16.73 5.47 21.57
C GLN A 254 -15.22 5.27 21.80
N MET A 255 -14.55 4.52 20.93
CA MET A 255 -13.10 4.36 20.99
C MET A 255 -12.37 5.70 20.78
N ASP A 256 -12.84 6.54 19.86
CA ASP A 256 -12.29 7.88 19.66
C ASP A 256 -12.44 8.75 20.92
N LYS A 257 -13.61 8.72 21.56
CA LYS A 257 -13.83 9.42 22.84
C LYS A 257 -12.91 8.89 23.95
N TYR A 258 -12.69 7.58 23.97
CA TYR A 258 -11.77 6.99 24.93
C TYR A 258 -10.31 7.38 24.66
N ILE A 259 -9.88 7.47 23.42
CA ILE A 259 -8.55 7.99 23.07
C ILE A 259 -8.38 9.42 23.55
N LEU A 260 -9.39 10.28 23.39
CA LEU A 260 -9.38 11.64 23.95
C LEU A 260 -9.36 11.64 25.49
N TYR A 261 -10.06 10.71 26.13
CA TYR A 261 -9.97 10.52 27.59
C TYR A 261 -8.54 10.11 28.00
N LEU A 262 -7.88 9.23 27.26
CA LEU A 262 -6.50 8.80 27.52
C LEU A 262 -5.51 9.96 27.39
N GLU A 263 -5.72 10.91 26.49
CA GLU A 263 -4.91 12.14 26.38
C GLU A 263 -4.76 12.87 27.71
N GLN A 264 -5.79 12.87 28.53
CA GLN A 264 -5.83 13.58 29.80
C GLN A 264 -5.50 12.70 31.01
N ASN A 265 -5.70 11.37 30.89
CA ASN A 265 -5.72 10.49 32.06
C ASN A 265 -4.71 9.34 32.02
N ALA A 266 -4.10 9.05 30.84
CA ALA A 266 -3.18 7.91 30.70
C ALA A 266 -1.78 8.21 31.28
N PHE A 267 -1.33 9.45 31.24
CA PHE A 267 -0.10 9.88 31.89
C PHE A 267 -0.39 10.29 33.33
N ARG A 268 0.16 9.55 34.28
CA ARG A 268 -0.03 9.77 35.74
C ARG A 268 1.31 10.08 36.39
N PRO A 269 1.79 11.31 36.21
CA PRO A 269 3.08 11.69 36.77
C PRO A 269 3.07 11.74 38.27
N THR A 270 4.20 11.45 38.87
CA THR A 270 4.56 11.70 40.26
C THR A 270 5.70 12.67 40.28
N ASP A 271 5.89 13.35 41.44
CA ASP A 271 7.03 14.24 41.58
C ASP A 271 8.35 13.53 41.28
N LEU A 272 9.17 14.16 40.46
CA LEU A 272 10.51 13.72 40.13
C LEU A 272 11.57 14.65 40.76
N LYS A 273 12.79 14.20 40.76
CA LYS A 273 13.97 15.03 41.16
C LYS A 273 15.02 14.94 40.06
N ALA A 274 15.44 16.08 39.56
CA ALA A 274 16.63 16.19 38.72
C ALA A 274 17.77 16.78 39.56
N GLY A 275 18.62 15.90 40.07
CA GLY A 275 19.62 16.29 41.07
C GLY A 275 18.92 16.73 42.38
N ARG A 276 19.08 18.02 42.74
CA ARG A 276 18.45 18.62 43.94
C ARG A 276 17.14 19.36 43.62
N ILE A 277 16.80 19.53 42.36
CA ILE A 277 15.61 20.29 41.95
C ILE A 277 14.41 19.38 41.90
N PRO A 278 13.33 19.70 42.61
CA PRO A 278 12.05 18.98 42.49
C PRO A 278 11.36 19.38 41.16
N ILE A 279 10.80 18.41 40.47
CA ILE A 279 9.98 18.59 39.29
C ILE A 279 8.57 18.11 39.68
N PRO A 280 7.62 19.03 39.91
CA PRO A 280 6.30 18.69 40.38
C PRO A 280 5.51 17.88 39.32
N ALA A 281 4.67 16.96 39.79
CA ALA A 281 3.78 16.17 38.93
C ALA A 281 2.88 17.04 38.04
N GLU A 282 2.37 18.16 38.57
CA GLU A 282 1.51 19.07 37.80
C GLU A 282 2.26 19.71 36.63
N TYR A 283 3.50 20.16 36.84
CA TYR A 283 4.35 20.67 35.77
C TYR A 283 4.58 19.60 34.68
N LEU A 284 4.84 18.33 35.09
CA LEU A 284 5.00 17.24 34.14
C LEU A 284 3.74 16.99 33.30
N LYS A 285 2.57 17.12 33.93
CA LYS A 285 1.27 16.98 33.25
C LYS A 285 1.02 18.09 32.25
N GLU A 286 1.35 19.33 32.59
CA GLU A 286 1.25 20.47 31.69
C GLU A 286 2.18 20.31 30.48
N ARG A 287 3.43 19.88 30.70
CA ARG A 287 4.40 19.62 29.62
C ARG A 287 3.91 18.50 28.70
N PHE A 288 3.40 17.41 29.24
CA PHE A 288 2.84 16.32 28.42
C PHE A 288 1.68 16.80 27.54
N ALA A 289 0.80 17.64 28.07
CA ALA A 289 -0.31 18.23 27.31
C ALA A 289 0.20 19.22 26.23
N ALA A 290 1.28 19.96 26.48
CA ALA A 290 1.85 20.89 25.50
C ALA A 290 2.32 20.18 24.22
N TRP A 291 2.78 18.94 24.32
CA TRP A 291 3.19 18.11 23.19
C TRP A 291 2.04 17.37 22.49
N HIS A 292 0.81 17.85 22.57
CA HIS A 292 -0.40 17.20 22.04
C HIS A 292 -0.36 16.91 20.52
N ARG A 293 0.50 17.60 19.75
CA ARG A 293 0.68 17.36 18.33
C ARG A 293 1.40 16.05 18.02
N LEU A 294 2.14 15.51 18.98
CA LEU A 294 2.78 14.22 18.88
C LEU A 294 1.91 13.11 19.46
N PRO A 295 1.94 11.89 18.92
CA PRO A 295 1.35 10.72 19.55
C PRO A 295 1.81 10.57 21.00
N MET A 296 0.93 10.12 21.90
CA MET A 296 1.20 10.13 23.35
C MET A 296 2.54 9.49 23.75
N ARG A 297 2.89 8.38 23.09
CA ARG A 297 4.13 7.64 23.40
C ARG A 297 5.40 8.32 22.88
N SER A 298 5.27 9.23 21.94
CA SER A 298 6.40 9.99 21.36
C SER A 298 6.77 11.23 22.18
N ARG A 299 5.93 11.63 23.14
CA ARG A 299 6.10 12.89 23.88
C ARG A 299 7.23 12.89 24.91
N PHE A 300 7.60 11.70 25.42
CA PHE A 300 8.49 11.60 26.57
C PHE A 300 9.92 12.04 26.30
N GLN A 301 10.46 11.78 25.14
CA GLN A 301 11.82 12.18 24.80
C GLN A 301 11.93 13.69 24.54
N PRO A 302 11.09 14.34 23.72
CA PRO A 302 11.05 15.79 23.57
C PRO A 302 10.80 16.52 24.88
N MET A 303 9.90 15.99 25.71
CA MET A 303 9.62 16.53 27.03
C MET A 303 10.84 16.47 27.97
N ALA A 304 11.59 15.37 27.94
CA ALA A 304 12.83 15.25 28.73
C ALA A 304 13.91 16.24 28.26
N GLU A 305 14.01 16.48 26.95
CA GLU A 305 14.93 17.46 26.38
C GLU A 305 14.54 18.91 26.75
N GLU A 306 13.25 19.21 26.76
CA GLU A 306 12.72 20.51 27.17
C GLU A 306 13.02 20.76 28.67
N ILE A 307 12.71 19.79 29.52
CA ILE A 307 13.01 19.86 30.96
C ILE A 307 14.51 20.05 31.20
N ALA A 308 15.37 19.29 30.53
CA ALA A 308 16.81 19.41 30.68
C ALA A 308 17.31 20.79 30.28
N ARG A 309 16.79 21.41 29.22
CA ARG A 309 17.11 22.78 28.84
C ARG A 309 16.64 23.79 29.89
N GLU A 310 15.42 23.67 30.39
CA GLU A 310 14.90 24.56 31.40
C GLU A 310 15.70 24.51 32.70
N LEU A 311 16.11 23.32 33.14
CA LEU A 311 16.98 23.13 34.30
C LEU A 311 18.34 23.87 34.14
N THR A 312 18.90 23.85 32.94
CA THR A 312 20.16 24.54 32.66
C THR A 312 19.98 26.05 32.65
N PHE A 313 18.97 26.58 31.96
CA PHE A 313 18.81 28.02 31.76
C PHE A 313 18.19 28.74 32.95
N THR A 314 17.16 28.15 33.58
CA THR A 314 16.38 28.77 34.64
C THR A 314 16.97 28.52 36.02
N TYR A 315 17.50 27.30 36.23
CA TYR A 315 18.05 26.91 37.55
C TYR A 315 19.57 26.87 37.58
N HIS A 316 20.25 27.31 36.49
CA HIS A 316 21.70 27.38 36.39
C HIS A 316 22.42 26.06 36.71
N GLN A 317 21.77 24.92 36.38
CA GLN A 317 22.34 23.60 36.54
C GLN A 317 23.35 23.31 35.43
N GLU A 318 24.31 22.44 35.70
CA GLU A 318 25.18 21.92 34.65
C GLU A 318 24.33 21.22 33.56
N PRO A 319 24.65 21.40 32.26
CA PRO A 319 23.93 20.79 31.17
C PRO A 319 23.88 19.27 31.33
N MET A 320 22.68 18.70 31.25
CA MET A 320 22.48 17.25 31.25
C MET A 320 23.07 16.62 29.99
N GLY A 321 23.89 15.57 30.16
CA GLY A 321 24.38 14.78 29.03
C GLY A 321 23.27 13.94 28.36
N LYS A 322 23.52 13.53 27.12
CA LYS A 322 22.54 12.72 26.33
C LYS A 322 22.00 11.48 27.07
N ILE A 323 22.90 10.82 27.86
CA ILE A 323 22.51 9.63 28.63
C ILE A 323 21.51 9.99 29.74
N GLN A 324 21.75 11.10 30.43
CA GLN A 324 20.89 11.58 31.51
C GLN A 324 19.51 12.02 30.98
N ILE A 325 19.45 12.70 29.84
CA ILE A 325 18.22 13.10 29.19
C ILE A 325 17.40 11.85 28.77
N ARG A 326 18.07 10.84 28.20
CA ARG A 326 17.43 9.57 27.86
C ARG A 326 16.89 8.83 29.10
N GLN A 327 17.63 8.85 30.21
CA GLN A 327 17.17 8.27 31.47
C GLN A 327 15.92 8.99 31.99
N LEU A 328 15.91 10.32 31.96
CA LEU A 328 14.75 11.12 32.32
C LEU A 328 13.51 10.77 31.46
N GLY A 329 13.68 10.68 30.13
CA GLY A 329 12.64 10.24 29.21
C GLY A 329 12.08 8.84 29.56
N ASN A 330 12.96 7.91 29.95
CA ASN A 330 12.56 6.58 30.37
C ASN A 330 11.78 6.60 31.73
N GLU A 331 12.17 7.45 32.67
CA GLU A 331 11.42 7.61 33.94
C GLU A 331 10.04 8.19 33.67
N LEU A 332 9.93 9.21 32.82
CA LEU A 332 8.63 9.75 32.40
C LEU A 332 7.76 8.68 31.72
N LYS A 333 8.35 7.87 30.84
CA LYS A 333 7.64 6.79 30.16
C LYS A 333 7.08 5.72 31.11
N LYS A 334 7.71 5.47 32.25
CA LYS A 334 7.18 4.53 33.28
C LYS A 334 5.90 5.00 33.92
N MET A 335 5.63 6.31 33.93
CA MET A 335 4.41 6.91 34.48
C MET A 335 3.22 6.85 33.52
N PHE A 336 3.42 6.30 32.34
CA PHE A 336 2.41 6.05 31.33
C PHE A 336 2.14 4.56 31.22
N ASN A 337 0.86 4.15 31.16
CA ASN A 337 0.54 2.74 30.88
C ASN A 337 0.86 2.38 29.44
N ASN A 338 1.94 1.63 29.22
CA ASN A 338 2.45 1.24 27.90
C ASN A 338 1.90 -0.10 27.39
N LYS A 339 1.00 -0.76 28.13
CA LYS A 339 0.46 -2.06 27.72
C LYS A 339 -0.82 -1.87 26.93
N ASP A 340 -0.75 -2.10 25.63
CA ASP A 340 -1.89 -1.95 24.72
C ASP A 340 -3.12 -2.70 25.19
N LEU A 341 -2.95 -3.94 25.65
CA LEU A 341 -4.06 -4.78 26.10
C LEU A 341 -4.71 -4.26 27.40
N ASP A 342 -3.92 -3.68 28.30
CA ASP A 342 -4.47 -3.11 29.56
C ASP A 342 -5.28 -1.83 29.25
N LEU A 343 -4.78 -1.01 28.31
CA LEU A 343 -5.54 0.16 27.83
C LEU A 343 -6.80 -0.25 27.08
N TYR A 344 -6.72 -1.31 26.27
CA TYR A 344 -7.89 -1.82 25.56
C TYR A 344 -8.94 -2.40 26.52
N LYS A 345 -8.55 -3.11 27.57
CA LYS A 345 -9.47 -3.53 28.64
C LYS A 345 -10.07 -2.34 29.33
N GLY A 346 -9.26 -1.33 29.67
CA GLY A 346 -9.71 -0.09 30.29
C GLY A 346 -10.76 0.67 29.48
N PHE A 347 -10.83 0.46 28.15
CA PHE A 347 -11.91 1.00 27.33
C PHE A 347 -13.28 0.46 27.74
N TYR A 348 -13.38 -0.85 27.98
CA TYR A 348 -14.66 -1.46 28.38
C TYR A 348 -15.06 -1.09 29.79
N ASP A 349 -14.10 -0.95 30.70
CA ASP A 349 -14.35 -0.43 32.06
C ASP A 349 -14.84 1.03 32.00
N TRP A 350 -14.19 1.86 31.18
CA TRP A 350 -14.59 3.26 30.96
C TRP A 350 -15.98 3.38 30.33
N LEU A 351 -16.33 2.47 29.43
CA LEU A 351 -17.63 2.42 28.76
C LEU A 351 -18.75 1.88 29.68
N GLY A 352 -18.40 1.27 30.83
CA GLY A 352 -19.33 0.60 31.72
C GLY A 352 -19.86 -0.75 31.19
N LYS A 353 -19.13 -1.38 30.29
CA LYS A 353 -19.48 -2.66 29.65
C LYS A 353 -18.32 -3.68 29.70
N PRO A 354 -17.79 -4.01 30.89
CA PRO A 354 -16.64 -4.90 31.02
C PRO A 354 -16.90 -6.31 30.44
N GLU A 355 -18.15 -6.77 30.41
CA GLU A 355 -18.59 -8.04 29.85
C GLU A 355 -18.36 -8.15 28.33
N MET A 356 -18.24 -7.03 27.62
CA MET A 356 -17.98 -6.98 26.18
C MET A 356 -16.53 -7.33 25.81
N PHE A 357 -15.65 -7.48 26.81
CA PHE A 357 -14.30 -7.99 26.61
C PHE A 357 -14.16 -9.36 27.28
N LYS A 358 -13.88 -10.38 26.48
CA LYS A 358 -13.64 -11.76 26.96
C LYS A 358 -12.41 -12.35 26.32
N GLN A 359 -11.57 -12.95 27.11
CA GLN A 359 -10.46 -13.76 26.62
C GLN A 359 -10.79 -15.24 26.74
N GLY A 360 -10.55 -15.98 25.68
CA GLY A 360 -10.70 -17.44 25.68
C GLY A 360 -9.60 -18.18 26.47
N LYS A 361 -9.56 -19.50 26.37
CA LYS A 361 -8.52 -20.33 26.97
C LYS A 361 -7.13 -19.83 26.54
N ASN A 362 -6.17 -19.91 27.47
CA ASN A 362 -4.79 -19.44 27.26
C ASN A 362 -4.67 -17.93 26.91
N ARG A 363 -5.59 -17.10 27.37
CA ARG A 363 -5.66 -15.64 27.08
C ARG A 363 -5.76 -15.31 25.58
N LYS A 364 -6.38 -16.20 24.81
CA LYS A 364 -6.64 -16.00 23.39
C LYS A 364 -7.66 -14.88 23.22
N LEU A 365 -7.36 -13.89 22.40
CA LEU A 365 -8.28 -12.80 22.05
C LEU A 365 -9.31 -13.29 21.03
N GLU A 366 -10.51 -12.77 21.09
CA GLU A 366 -11.51 -12.96 20.04
C GLU A 366 -11.03 -12.28 18.75
N TYR A 367 -11.39 -12.82 17.59
CA TYR A 367 -11.02 -12.21 16.31
C TYR A 367 -11.54 -10.76 16.20
N ALA A 368 -12.74 -10.50 16.72
CA ALA A 368 -13.36 -9.18 16.76
C ALA A 368 -12.59 -8.14 17.59
N ASP A 369 -11.63 -8.54 18.45
CA ASP A 369 -10.80 -7.62 19.22
C ASP A 369 -9.55 -7.13 18.48
N VAL A 370 -9.19 -7.79 17.38
CA VAL A 370 -7.91 -7.54 16.69
C VAL A 370 -7.85 -6.14 16.10
N ALA A 371 -8.85 -5.79 15.28
CA ALA A 371 -8.91 -4.48 14.63
C ALA A 371 -9.05 -3.32 15.64
N PRO A 372 -9.92 -3.41 16.69
CA PRO A 372 -9.99 -2.40 17.74
C PRO A 372 -8.69 -2.22 18.53
N LEU A 373 -8.03 -3.31 18.90
CA LEU A 373 -6.75 -3.25 19.61
C LEU A 373 -5.66 -2.60 18.74
N LEU A 374 -5.64 -2.95 17.45
CA LEU A 374 -4.74 -2.33 16.47
C LEU A 374 -5.03 -0.83 16.33
N TYR A 375 -6.31 -0.45 16.22
CA TYR A 375 -6.73 0.94 16.12
C TYR A 375 -6.24 1.76 17.30
N LEU A 376 -6.45 1.26 18.53
CA LEU A 376 -5.94 1.90 19.74
C LEU A 376 -4.42 1.99 19.76
N LYS A 377 -3.72 0.91 19.38
CA LYS A 377 -2.26 0.90 19.31
C LYS A 377 -1.72 1.95 18.35
N LEU A 378 -2.31 2.07 17.16
CA LEU A 378 -1.90 3.05 16.14
C LEU A 378 -2.15 4.49 16.62
N ALA A 379 -3.28 4.75 17.27
CA ALA A 379 -3.57 6.06 17.84
C ALA A 379 -2.59 6.49 18.95
N LEU A 380 -2.00 5.52 19.66
CA LEU A 380 -1.04 5.76 20.75
C LEU A 380 0.42 5.71 20.28
N ARG A 381 0.69 5.22 19.05
CA ARG A 381 2.04 4.88 18.56
C ARG A 381 2.90 6.12 18.40
N SER A 382 4.19 5.98 18.76
CA SER A 382 5.24 6.83 18.25
C SER A 382 5.45 6.54 16.75
N GLU A 383 5.55 7.56 15.92
CA GLU A 383 6.14 7.41 14.60
C GLU A 383 7.61 6.95 14.79
N GLU A 384 7.87 5.69 14.54
CA GLU A 384 9.19 5.14 14.24
C GLU A 384 9.14 4.53 12.84
#